data_383ceb922992627d000abdf05a7ca91f
#
_entry.id   383ceb922992627d000abdf05a7ca91f
#
_cell.length_a   1.000
_cell.length_b   1.000
_cell.length_c   1.000
_cell.angle_alpha   90.00
_cell.angle_beta   90.00
_cell.angle_gamma   90.00
#
_symmetry.space_group_name_H-M   'P 1'
#
loop_
_entity.id
_entity.type
_entity.pdbx_description
1 polymer ?
#
loop_
_entity_poly.entity_id
_entity_poly.type
_entity_poly.pdbx_seq_one_letter_code
_entity_poly.pdbx_strand_id
1 'polypeptide(L)'
;MRDFARIQEQALSLDIFDSIESFPECGGIDIFMGTVRNHHEGKAVKALKYTSYKPLSEKMIREIELEIEKKYQVSYVRVVHRIGYLDVGETAIIAIAYAAHRREAFQACEEAVERVKHEVPVFKEEFFTDGTSHYVE
;
A
#
# COMPACT_ATOMS: atom_id res chain seq x y z
N MET A 1 -0.74 -19.85 -6.25
CA MET A 1 -0.60 -18.72 -5.31
C MET A 1 -1.97 -18.24 -4.88
N ARG A 2 -2.07 -17.89 -3.60
CA ARG A 2 -3.30 -17.35 -3.03
C ARG A 2 -3.55 -15.95 -3.58
N ASP A 3 -4.79 -15.64 -3.94
CA ASP A 3 -5.17 -14.29 -4.37
C ASP A 3 -5.98 -13.59 -3.28
N PHE A 4 -5.99 -12.27 -3.32
CA PHE A 4 -6.72 -11.44 -2.36
C PHE A 4 -7.06 -10.10 -2.99
N ALA A 5 -8.06 -9.40 -2.43
CA ALA A 5 -8.44 -8.07 -2.88
C ALA A 5 -7.34 -7.05 -2.57
N ARG A 6 -7.08 -6.14 -3.49
CA ARG A 6 -6.07 -5.08 -3.30
C ARG A 6 -6.64 -3.87 -2.58
N ILE A 7 -7.96 -3.73 -2.55
CA ILE A 7 -8.66 -2.66 -1.83
C ILE A 7 -9.61 -3.32 -0.84
N GLN A 8 -9.51 -2.98 0.44
CA GLN A 8 -10.37 -3.55 1.46
C GLN A 8 -10.70 -2.55 2.57
N GLU A 9 -11.83 -2.77 3.24
CA GLU A 9 -12.24 -1.94 4.37
C GLU A 9 -11.71 -2.48 5.71
N GLN A 10 -11.42 -3.77 5.77
CA GLN A 10 -10.92 -4.42 6.98
C GLN A 10 -9.48 -4.01 7.27
N ALA A 11 -9.09 -4.12 8.54
CA ALA A 11 -7.72 -3.84 8.95
C ALA A 11 -6.73 -4.71 8.16
N LEU A 12 -5.62 -4.10 7.75
CA LEU A 12 -4.59 -4.79 6.97
C LEU A 12 -3.73 -5.66 7.88
N SER A 13 -3.34 -6.84 7.35
CA SER A 13 -2.47 -7.77 8.04
C SER A 13 -1.48 -8.38 7.05
N LEU A 14 -0.26 -8.67 7.51
CA LEU A 14 0.73 -9.36 6.70
C LEU A 14 0.32 -10.79 6.37
N ASP A 15 -0.65 -11.35 7.09
CA ASP A 15 -1.13 -12.72 6.89
C ASP A 15 -1.77 -12.96 5.51
N ILE A 16 -2.13 -11.90 4.81
CA ILE A 16 -2.74 -12.02 3.49
C ILE A 16 -1.72 -12.35 2.39
N PHE A 17 -0.43 -12.09 2.63
CA PHE A 17 0.61 -12.34 1.64
C PHE A 17 1.11 -13.79 1.70
N ASP A 18 1.68 -14.26 0.59
CA ASP A 18 2.31 -15.57 0.56
C ASP A 18 3.56 -15.58 1.43
N SER A 19 3.96 -16.75 1.92
CA SER A 19 5.15 -16.85 2.72
C SER A 19 6.40 -16.87 1.83
N ILE A 20 7.54 -16.52 2.42
CA ILE A 20 8.84 -16.57 1.70
C ILE A 20 9.15 -17.99 1.23
N GLU A 21 8.62 -19.01 1.90
CA GLU A 21 8.85 -20.42 1.52
C GLU A 21 8.33 -20.73 0.12
N SER A 22 7.35 -19.97 -0.37
CA SER A 22 6.83 -20.07 -1.73
C SER A 22 7.82 -19.59 -2.79
N PHE A 23 8.88 -18.87 -2.37
CA PHE A 23 9.84 -18.22 -3.28
C PHE A 23 11.27 -18.52 -2.81
N PRO A 24 11.71 -19.79 -2.95
CA PRO A 24 13.03 -20.18 -2.41
C PRO A 24 14.22 -19.52 -3.12
N GLU A 25 14.00 -18.94 -4.28
CA GLU A 25 15.04 -18.20 -5.01
C GLU A 25 15.30 -16.81 -4.42
N CYS A 26 14.43 -16.33 -3.51
CA CYS A 26 14.52 -14.97 -2.98
C CYS A 26 15.37 -14.91 -1.72
N GLY A 27 16.31 -13.96 -1.70
CA GLY A 27 17.13 -13.67 -0.53
C GLY A 27 16.76 -12.37 0.16
N GLY A 28 15.86 -11.59 -0.43
CA GLY A 28 15.44 -10.31 0.12
C GLY A 28 13.94 -10.10 0.08
N ILE A 29 13.39 -9.64 1.19
CA ILE A 29 11.99 -9.21 1.29
C ILE A 29 12.00 -7.78 1.81
N ASP A 30 11.31 -6.88 1.12
CA ASP A 30 11.09 -5.54 1.61
C ASP A 30 9.60 -5.32 1.83
N ILE A 31 9.26 -4.77 2.98
CA ILE A 31 7.88 -4.48 3.37
C ILE A 31 7.79 -3.03 3.78
N PHE A 32 6.89 -2.30 3.14
CA PHE A 32 6.55 -0.95 3.57
C PHE A 32 5.13 -0.95 4.13
N MET A 33 4.97 -0.36 5.31
CA MET A 33 3.66 -0.15 5.93
C MET A 33 3.47 1.34 6.15
N GLY A 34 2.48 1.92 5.46
CA GLY A 34 2.12 3.32 5.65
C GLY A 34 1.02 3.43 6.70
N THR A 35 1.25 4.23 7.73
CA THR A 35 0.32 4.41 8.84
C THR A 35 -0.19 5.85 8.89
N VAL A 36 -1.32 6.04 9.56
CA VAL A 36 -1.93 7.37 9.71
C VAL A 36 -1.17 8.15 10.78
N ARG A 37 -0.61 9.30 10.37
CA ARG A 37 0.14 10.18 11.27
C ARG A 37 -0.80 11.10 12.05
N ASN A 38 -0.35 11.58 13.20
CA ASN A 38 -1.12 12.48 14.03
C ASN A 38 -0.95 13.97 13.69
N HIS A 39 -0.26 14.26 12.60
CA HIS A 39 -0.02 15.66 12.19
C HIS A 39 0.20 15.76 10.68
N HIS A 40 -0.15 16.90 10.10
CA HIS A 40 0.13 17.23 8.71
C HIS A 40 0.19 18.76 8.57
N GLU A 41 1.30 19.27 8.05
CA GLU A 41 1.52 20.70 7.82
C GLU A 41 1.24 21.54 9.05
N GLY A 42 1.70 21.09 10.21
CA GLY A 42 1.57 21.80 11.46
C GLY A 42 0.22 21.66 12.15
N LYS A 43 -0.73 20.91 11.57
CA LYS A 43 -2.04 20.67 12.17
C LYS A 43 -2.11 19.28 12.78
N ALA A 44 -2.83 19.17 13.89
CA ALA A 44 -3.05 17.88 14.55
C ALA A 44 -4.14 17.09 13.82
N VAL A 45 -3.81 15.92 13.33
CA VAL A 45 -4.71 15.02 12.61
C VAL A 45 -5.36 14.06 13.60
N LYS A 46 -6.68 13.90 13.49
CA LYS A 46 -7.47 12.97 14.28
C LYS A 46 -7.65 11.65 13.54
N ALA A 47 -7.90 11.71 12.24
CA ALA A 47 -8.20 10.52 11.42
C ALA A 47 -8.10 10.87 9.95
N LEU A 48 -8.08 9.84 9.13
CA LEU A 48 -8.18 9.95 7.67
C LEU A 48 -9.36 9.13 7.20
N LYS A 49 -9.93 9.53 6.06
CA LYS A 49 -10.91 8.71 5.36
C LYS A 49 -10.43 8.51 3.93
N TYR A 50 -10.26 7.26 3.55
CA TYR A 50 -9.91 6.90 2.18
C TYR A 50 -11.13 6.44 1.42
N THR A 51 -11.28 6.90 0.18
CA THR A 51 -12.33 6.44 -0.74
C THR A 51 -11.69 6.03 -2.05
N SER A 52 -12.31 5.09 -2.74
CA SER A 52 -11.76 4.55 -3.98
C SER A 52 -12.87 4.02 -4.87
N TYR A 53 -12.68 4.12 -6.19
CA TYR A 53 -13.48 3.37 -7.13
C TYR A 53 -12.85 1.97 -7.27
N LYS A 54 -13.37 1.03 -6.47
CA LYS A 54 -12.76 -0.28 -6.29
C LYS A 54 -12.42 -1.04 -7.57
N PRO A 55 -13.34 -1.21 -8.54
CA PRO A 55 -13.02 -2.01 -9.74
C PRO A 55 -11.81 -1.50 -10.51
N LEU A 56 -11.72 -0.18 -10.68
CA LEU A 56 -10.59 0.42 -11.38
C LEU A 56 -9.32 0.35 -10.56
N SER A 57 -9.40 0.66 -9.26
CA SER A 57 -8.24 0.62 -8.37
C SER A 57 -7.66 -0.80 -8.27
N GLU A 58 -8.52 -1.82 -8.15
CA GLU A 58 -8.11 -3.22 -8.15
C GLU A 58 -7.31 -3.57 -9.40
N LYS A 59 -7.85 -3.19 -10.56
CA LYS A 59 -7.23 -3.46 -11.85
C LYS A 59 -5.87 -2.76 -11.96
N MET A 60 -5.82 -1.48 -11.62
CA MET A 60 -4.60 -0.69 -11.75
C MET A 60 -3.49 -1.19 -10.83
N ILE A 61 -3.82 -1.54 -9.59
CA ILE A 61 -2.82 -2.07 -8.65
C ILE A 61 -2.23 -3.36 -9.20
N ARG A 62 -3.07 -4.28 -9.71
CA ARG A 62 -2.59 -5.54 -10.27
C ARG A 62 -1.69 -5.34 -11.48
N GLU A 63 -2.02 -4.39 -12.35
CA GLU A 63 -1.19 -4.03 -13.49
C GLU A 63 0.16 -3.47 -13.06
N ILE A 64 0.17 -2.58 -12.06
CA ILE A 64 1.40 -2.01 -11.49
C ILE A 64 2.30 -3.12 -10.94
N GLU A 65 1.72 -4.05 -10.19
CA GLU A 65 2.47 -5.19 -9.63
C GLU A 65 3.19 -5.97 -10.72
N LEU A 66 2.47 -6.32 -11.78
CA LEU A 66 3.04 -7.09 -12.90
C LEU A 66 4.14 -6.33 -13.63
N GLU A 67 3.94 -5.03 -13.87
CA GLU A 67 4.92 -4.20 -14.54
C GLU A 67 6.22 -4.08 -13.73
N ILE A 68 6.10 -3.93 -12.41
CA ILE A 68 7.25 -3.82 -11.52
C ILE A 68 7.99 -5.15 -11.42
N GLU A 69 7.26 -6.27 -11.31
CA GLU A 69 7.86 -7.60 -11.30
C GLU A 69 8.71 -7.81 -12.55
N LYS A 70 8.20 -7.41 -13.70
CA LYS A 70 8.91 -7.52 -14.97
C LYS A 70 10.10 -6.56 -15.04
N LYS A 71 9.92 -5.32 -14.62
CA LYS A 71 10.94 -4.27 -14.70
C LYS A 71 12.20 -4.63 -13.91
N TYR A 72 12.03 -5.11 -12.69
CA TYR A 72 13.14 -5.42 -11.79
C TYR A 72 13.48 -6.92 -11.76
N GLN A 73 12.73 -7.74 -12.48
CA GLN A 73 12.88 -9.20 -12.49
C GLN A 73 12.81 -9.79 -11.08
N VAL A 74 11.82 -9.32 -10.32
CA VAL A 74 11.57 -9.78 -8.96
C VAL A 74 10.42 -10.80 -8.95
N SER A 75 10.38 -11.64 -7.92
CA SER A 75 9.47 -12.78 -7.89
C SER A 75 8.06 -12.45 -7.47
N TYR A 76 7.89 -11.39 -6.65
CA TYR A 76 6.58 -11.15 -6.05
C TYR A 76 6.49 -9.69 -5.62
N VAL A 77 5.49 -8.97 -6.13
CA VAL A 77 5.16 -7.60 -5.71
C VAL A 77 3.68 -7.54 -5.45
N ARG A 78 3.29 -7.11 -4.27
CA ARG A 78 1.86 -6.95 -3.92
C ARG A 78 1.68 -5.67 -3.13
N VAL A 79 0.57 -4.99 -3.39
CA VAL A 79 0.17 -3.81 -2.64
C VAL A 79 -1.29 -3.94 -2.26
N VAL A 80 -1.60 -3.73 -1.00
CA VAL A 80 -2.99 -3.67 -0.53
C VAL A 80 -3.23 -2.32 0.13
N HIS A 81 -4.36 -1.71 -0.17
CA HIS A 81 -4.74 -0.42 0.39
C HIS A 81 -6.07 -0.55 1.13
N ARG A 82 -6.12 0.00 2.34
CA ARG A 82 -7.36 0.05 3.12
C ARG A 82 -8.14 1.31 2.76
N ILE A 83 -9.46 1.20 2.69
CA ILE A 83 -10.36 2.33 2.53
C ILE A 83 -11.29 2.42 3.72
N GLY A 84 -11.99 3.56 3.82
CA GLY A 84 -12.85 3.86 4.96
C GLY A 84 -12.17 4.79 5.94
N TYR A 85 -12.74 4.88 7.11
CA TYR A 85 -12.25 5.77 8.17
C TYR A 85 -11.17 5.07 8.99
N LEU A 86 -10.00 5.71 9.08
CA LEU A 86 -8.84 5.19 9.81
C LEU A 86 -8.41 6.16 10.89
N ASP A 87 -8.22 5.65 12.09
CA ASP A 87 -7.67 6.43 13.20
C ASP A 87 -6.15 6.54 13.09
N VAL A 88 -5.59 7.51 13.79
CA VAL A 88 -4.14 7.67 13.90
C VAL A 88 -3.50 6.35 14.35
N GLY A 89 -2.42 5.97 13.70
CA GLY A 89 -1.68 4.73 13.98
C GLY A 89 -2.15 3.51 13.20
N GLU A 90 -3.33 3.55 12.58
CA GLU A 90 -3.79 2.42 11.77
C GLU A 90 -3.06 2.37 10.44
N THR A 91 -2.91 1.16 9.91
CA THR A 91 -2.19 0.92 8.65
C THR A 91 -3.12 1.15 7.46
N ALA A 92 -2.70 2.06 6.56
CA ALA A 92 -3.47 2.40 5.37
C ALA A 92 -3.03 1.60 4.14
N ILE A 93 -1.75 1.27 4.03
CA ILE A 93 -1.18 0.59 2.88
C ILE A 93 -0.07 -0.36 3.33
N ILE A 94 0.00 -1.52 2.68
CA ILE A 94 1.15 -2.43 2.81
C ILE A 94 1.62 -2.77 1.41
N ALA A 95 2.91 -2.59 1.16
CA ALA A 95 3.56 -3.04 -0.07
C ALA A 95 4.65 -4.03 0.30
N ILE A 96 4.77 -5.10 -0.49
CA ILE A 96 5.77 -6.13 -0.25
C ILE A 96 6.43 -6.54 -1.57
N ALA A 97 7.73 -6.75 -1.53
CA ALA A 97 8.49 -7.23 -2.68
C ALA A 97 9.47 -8.32 -2.26
N TYR A 98 9.45 -9.43 -2.99
CA TYR A 98 10.39 -10.54 -2.82
C TYR A 98 11.32 -10.55 -4.02
N ALA A 99 12.63 -10.52 -3.76
CA ALA A 99 13.65 -10.51 -4.81
C ALA A 99 14.83 -11.40 -4.44
N ALA A 100 15.62 -11.80 -5.44
CA ALA A 100 16.83 -12.55 -5.19
C ALA A 100 17.80 -11.76 -4.30
N HIS A 101 17.89 -10.44 -4.52
CA HIS A 101 18.80 -9.55 -3.79
C HIS A 101 18.07 -8.35 -3.23
N ARG A 102 18.61 -7.81 -2.11
CA ARG A 102 17.98 -6.70 -1.39
C ARG A 102 17.78 -5.43 -2.23
N ARG A 103 18.69 -5.15 -3.15
CA ARG A 103 18.60 -3.94 -3.96
C ARG A 103 17.31 -3.91 -4.78
N GLU A 104 17.03 -4.98 -5.49
CA GLU A 104 15.83 -5.08 -6.31
C GLU A 104 14.58 -5.11 -5.45
N ALA A 105 14.65 -5.72 -4.26
CA ALA A 105 13.53 -5.71 -3.30
C ALA A 105 13.21 -4.28 -2.86
N PHE A 106 14.22 -3.49 -2.51
CA PHE A 106 14.01 -2.09 -2.12
C PHE A 106 13.45 -1.26 -3.28
N GLN A 107 14.03 -1.41 -4.47
CA GLN A 107 13.59 -0.65 -5.65
C GLN A 107 12.15 -0.98 -6.03
N ALA A 108 11.82 -2.25 -6.06
CA ALA A 108 10.47 -2.70 -6.44
C ALA A 108 9.43 -2.24 -5.42
N CYS A 109 9.71 -2.37 -4.15
CA CYS A 109 8.78 -1.97 -3.09
C CYS A 109 8.56 -0.45 -3.11
N GLU A 110 9.62 0.33 -3.23
CA GLU A 110 9.52 1.79 -3.29
C GLU A 110 8.69 2.23 -4.50
N GLU A 111 8.98 1.69 -5.68
CA GLU A 111 8.23 2.05 -6.88
C GLU A 111 6.76 1.66 -6.76
N ALA A 112 6.48 0.50 -6.18
CA ALA A 112 5.10 0.05 -5.97
C ALA A 112 4.31 1.04 -5.12
N VAL A 113 4.87 1.50 -4.01
CA VAL A 113 4.24 2.50 -3.14
C VAL A 113 4.02 3.81 -3.91
N GLU A 114 5.05 4.31 -4.58
CA GLU A 114 4.98 5.57 -5.31
C GLU A 114 3.93 5.53 -6.42
N ARG A 115 3.92 4.47 -7.21
CA ARG A 115 2.99 4.36 -8.32
C ARG A 115 1.54 4.21 -7.84
N VAL A 116 1.31 3.41 -6.81
CA VAL A 116 -0.05 3.28 -6.26
C VAL A 116 -0.55 4.61 -5.73
N LYS A 117 0.29 5.35 -5.00
CA LYS A 117 -0.09 6.65 -4.45
C LYS A 117 -0.38 7.71 -5.53
N HIS A 118 0.34 7.68 -6.65
CA HIS A 118 0.23 8.71 -7.68
C HIS A 118 -0.74 8.34 -8.81
N GLU A 119 -0.92 7.07 -9.12
CA GLU A 119 -1.67 6.64 -10.31
C GLU A 119 -3.05 6.08 -9.99
N VAL A 120 -3.20 5.40 -8.84
CA VAL A 120 -4.45 4.72 -8.49
C VAL A 120 -5.44 5.71 -7.87
N PRO A 121 -6.72 5.68 -8.30
CA PRO A 121 -7.72 6.63 -7.79
C PRO A 121 -8.18 6.27 -6.37
N VAL A 122 -7.34 6.58 -5.41
CA VAL A 122 -7.64 6.52 -3.98
C VAL A 122 -7.55 7.94 -3.45
N PHE A 123 -8.64 8.42 -2.86
CA PHE A 123 -8.76 9.80 -2.40
C PHE A 123 -8.72 9.83 -0.88
N LYS A 124 -8.11 10.90 -0.34
CA LYS A 124 -7.87 11.02 1.09
C LYS A 124 -8.47 12.31 1.63
N GLU A 125 -9.27 12.19 2.68
CA GLU A 125 -9.79 13.32 3.44
C GLU A 125 -9.18 13.27 4.84
N GLU A 126 -8.57 14.38 5.28
CA GLU A 126 -7.99 14.48 6.61
C GLU A 126 -8.99 15.15 7.56
N PHE A 127 -9.12 14.61 8.77
CA PHE A 127 -9.93 15.18 9.83
C PHE A 127 -8.99 15.65 10.94
N PHE A 128 -9.13 16.93 11.29
CA PHE A 128 -8.26 17.56 12.28
C PHE A 128 -8.93 17.61 13.65
N THR A 129 -8.12 17.71 14.70
CA THR A 129 -8.62 17.77 16.08
C THR A 129 -9.44 19.02 16.36
N ASP A 130 -9.29 20.07 15.55
CA ASP A 130 -10.06 21.32 15.67
C ASP A 130 -11.47 21.24 15.08
N GLY A 131 -11.85 20.08 14.54
CA GLY A 131 -13.17 19.86 13.95
C GLY A 131 -13.25 20.17 12.47
N THR A 132 -12.18 20.66 11.84
CA THR A 132 -12.14 20.92 10.40
C THR A 132 -11.70 19.65 9.65
N SER A 133 -11.97 19.62 8.34
CA SER A 133 -11.52 18.55 7.46
C SER A 133 -11.05 19.13 6.12
N HIS A 134 -10.31 18.32 5.37
CA HIS A 134 -9.68 18.78 4.13
C HIS A 134 -9.33 17.58 3.25
N TYR A 135 -9.69 17.67 1.97
CA TYR A 135 -9.26 16.69 0.97
C TYR A 135 -7.81 16.93 0.58
N VAL A 136 -7.02 15.88 0.54
CA VAL A 136 -5.60 15.95 0.17
C VAL A 136 -5.47 15.58 -1.31
N GLU A 137 -4.78 16.43 -2.05
CA GLU A 137 -4.50 16.19 -3.46
C GLU A 137 -3.26 15.33 -3.68
#